data_45bc9d42ccd3109b95b4cd6f224c71ee
#
_entry.id   45bc9d42ccd3109b95b4cd6f224c71ee
#
_cell.length_a   1.000
_cell.length_b   1.000
_cell.length_c   1.000
_cell.angle_alpha   90.00
_cell.angle_beta   90.00
_cell.angle_gamma   90.00
#
_symmetry.space_group_name_H-M   'P 1'
#
loop_
_entity.id
_entity.type
_entity.pdbx_description
1 polymer ?
#
loop_
_entity_poly.entity_id
_entity_poly.type
_entity_poly.pdbx_seq_one_letter_code
_entity_poly.pdbx_strand_id
1 'polypeptide(L)'
;MLISNHMMNIDKVLKSKRLTLALTGLTPREFVDLLPPFEQVWRDKKEQDYRKNRKHRVRKPGGGRKGSLREMQDKLFFILFYYKCYPTYDVLTFLYGFDRANGFRRQEQLTKILEKTLGKKMALPERRLRKVEEFFEMFPEAKEVFVDGTERPIQRPKDSKQQKDKYSGKKKRHTVKNIIIADKNRRIGFLSKTESGRRHDFEMLKEHAPPKFIPTKIKQHMDLGFTGYHAQFPGHKISIPERKPRTRELCKAKIQENKKKSGWRVLVEHAIWGAKRFRITTDVFRNKVKGSDDKAMLITCGLWNYHLQMS
;
A
#
# COMPACT_ATOMS: atom_id res chain seq x y z
N MET A 1 26.58 -6.59 -34.87
CA MET A 1 25.78 -5.45 -35.31
C MET A 1 24.84 -4.99 -34.22
N LEU A 2 25.06 -3.84 -33.75
CA LEU A 2 24.31 -2.89 -32.89
C LEU A 2 22.95 -3.36 -32.34
N ILE A 3 22.95 -4.22 -31.31
CA ILE A 3 21.90 -4.17 -30.30
C ILE A 3 22.38 -3.12 -29.30
N SER A 4 22.13 -1.86 -29.64
CA SER A 4 22.35 -0.73 -28.76
C SER A 4 21.61 -0.99 -27.47
N ASN A 5 22.30 -0.86 -26.37
CA ASN A 5 21.82 -0.89 -24.99
C ASN A 5 20.56 -0.02 -24.79
N HIS A 6 19.38 -0.57 -25.04
CA HIS A 6 18.11 0.08 -24.70
C HIS A 6 17.72 -0.19 -23.24
N MET A 7 18.70 -0.38 -22.37
CA MET A 7 18.45 -0.27 -20.95
C MET A 7 18.08 1.17 -20.61
N MET A 8 16.98 1.34 -19.88
CA MET A 8 16.58 2.65 -19.37
C MET A 8 17.79 3.33 -18.72
N ASN A 9 18.14 4.53 -19.20
CA ASN A 9 19.20 5.34 -18.60
C ASN A 9 18.70 5.94 -17.28
N ILE A 10 18.92 5.19 -16.19
CA ILE A 10 18.45 5.54 -14.85
C ILE A 10 19.06 6.85 -14.37
N ASP A 11 20.33 7.12 -14.67
CA ASP A 11 21.01 8.36 -14.30
C ASP A 11 20.35 9.58 -14.94
N LYS A 12 19.93 9.47 -16.20
CA LYS A 12 19.15 10.52 -16.88
C LYS A 12 17.79 10.72 -16.22
N VAL A 13 17.13 9.64 -15.80
CA VAL A 13 15.85 9.74 -15.09
C VAL A 13 16.00 10.43 -13.74
N LEU A 14 17.00 10.07 -12.95
CA LEU A 14 17.24 10.62 -11.61
C LEU A 14 17.64 12.10 -11.62
N LYS A 15 18.17 12.62 -12.72
CA LYS A 15 18.42 14.06 -12.92
C LYS A 15 17.14 14.87 -13.11
N SER A 16 16.02 14.23 -13.43
CA SER A 16 14.72 14.88 -13.66
C SER A 16 13.72 14.52 -12.57
N LYS A 17 13.32 15.50 -11.72
CA LYS A 17 12.28 15.32 -10.70
C LYS A 17 10.99 14.77 -11.31
N ARG A 18 10.56 15.31 -12.45
CA ARG A 18 9.34 14.89 -13.17
C ARG A 18 9.41 13.43 -13.60
N LEU A 19 10.51 13.01 -14.23
CA LEU A 19 10.69 11.64 -14.71
C LEU A 19 10.81 10.65 -13.55
N THR A 20 11.56 10.99 -12.50
CA THR A 20 11.71 10.13 -11.32
C THR A 20 10.36 9.89 -10.64
N LEU A 21 9.57 10.95 -10.41
CA LEU A 21 8.20 10.82 -9.87
C LEU A 21 7.28 10.00 -10.78
N ALA A 22 7.35 10.22 -12.10
CA ALA A 22 6.49 9.52 -13.06
C ALA A 22 6.80 8.02 -13.13
N LEU A 23 8.07 7.62 -13.01
CA LEU A 23 8.50 6.24 -13.19
C LEU A 23 8.66 5.46 -11.88
N THR A 24 8.93 6.13 -10.76
CA THR A 24 9.20 5.47 -9.47
C THR A 24 8.19 5.84 -8.38
N GLY A 25 7.46 6.94 -8.53
CA GLY A 25 6.59 7.50 -7.49
C GLY A 25 7.35 8.22 -6.37
N LEU A 26 8.68 8.35 -6.46
CA LEU A 26 9.54 9.04 -5.51
C LEU A 26 10.23 10.23 -6.19
N THR A 27 10.62 11.23 -5.40
CA THR A 27 11.53 12.28 -5.85
C THR A 27 12.97 11.75 -5.94
N PRO A 28 13.89 12.42 -6.67
CA PRO A 28 15.32 12.04 -6.67
C PRO A 28 15.92 11.95 -5.26
N ARG A 29 15.61 12.90 -4.38
CA ARG A 29 16.09 12.91 -2.99
C ARG A 29 15.60 11.68 -2.22
N GLU A 30 14.32 11.35 -2.30
CA GLU A 30 13.73 10.17 -1.66
C GLU A 30 14.34 8.87 -2.22
N PHE A 31 14.58 8.80 -3.53
CA PHE A 31 15.22 7.65 -4.15
C PHE A 31 16.64 7.43 -3.64
N VAL A 32 17.44 8.49 -3.57
CA VAL A 32 18.83 8.46 -3.08
C VAL A 32 18.87 8.10 -1.60
N ASP A 33 17.96 8.63 -0.76
CA ASP A 33 17.88 8.31 0.67
C ASP A 33 17.43 6.85 0.91
N LEU A 34 16.59 6.28 0.03
CA LEU A 34 16.12 4.91 0.17
C LEU A 34 17.17 3.87 -0.28
N LEU A 35 18.13 4.26 -1.12
CA LEU A 35 19.09 3.34 -1.73
C LEU A 35 20.02 2.65 -0.70
N PRO A 36 20.68 3.36 0.24
CA PRO A 36 21.57 2.70 1.22
C PRO A 36 20.87 1.67 2.10
N PRO A 37 19.72 1.94 2.73
CA PRO A 37 19.00 0.93 3.53
C PRO A 37 18.48 -0.23 2.67
N PHE A 38 18.11 0.00 1.40
CA PHE A 38 17.73 -1.06 0.46
C PHE A 38 18.92 -1.98 0.15
N GLU A 39 20.10 -1.41 -0.10
CA GLU A 39 21.33 -2.17 -0.32
C GLU A 39 21.71 -3.00 0.91
N GLN A 40 21.62 -2.43 2.11
CA GLN A 40 21.91 -3.15 3.35
C GLN A 40 20.99 -4.36 3.52
N VAL A 41 19.67 -4.17 3.33
CA VAL A 41 18.69 -5.28 3.40
C VAL A 41 18.98 -6.36 2.35
N TRP A 42 19.40 -5.96 1.15
CA TRP A 42 19.79 -6.88 0.10
C TRP A 42 21.02 -7.70 0.51
N ARG A 43 22.07 -7.06 1.03
CA ARG A 43 23.30 -7.71 1.49
C ARG A 43 23.01 -8.69 2.64
N ASP A 44 22.25 -8.26 3.65
CA ASP A 44 21.82 -9.09 4.79
C ASP A 44 21.08 -10.34 4.30
N LYS A 45 20.17 -10.18 3.33
CA LYS A 45 19.44 -11.32 2.76
C LYS A 45 20.35 -12.28 2.00
N LYS A 46 21.32 -11.79 1.23
CA LYS A 46 22.30 -12.60 0.52
C LYS A 46 23.18 -13.39 1.48
N GLU A 47 23.61 -12.77 2.56
CA GLU A 47 24.40 -13.42 3.60
C GLU A 47 23.60 -14.53 4.31
N GLN A 48 22.34 -14.23 4.68
CA GLN A 48 21.44 -15.25 5.28
C GLN A 48 21.24 -16.45 4.35
N ASP A 49 20.99 -16.20 3.06
CA ASP A 49 20.80 -17.26 2.06
C ASP A 49 22.09 -18.07 1.85
N TYR A 50 23.25 -17.43 1.92
CA TYR A 50 24.54 -18.12 1.86
C TYR A 50 24.74 -19.03 3.08
N ARG A 51 24.53 -18.51 4.30
CA ARG A 51 24.67 -19.30 5.54
C ARG A 51 23.76 -20.52 5.57
N LYS A 52 22.51 -20.37 5.14
CA LYS A 52 21.54 -21.48 5.05
C LYS A 52 21.99 -22.58 4.08
N ASN A 53 22.60 -22.20 2.97
CA ASN A 53 22.96 -23.13 1.90
C ASN A 53 24.47 -23.45 1.86
N ARG A 54 25.22 -23.10 2.92
CA ARG A 54 26.70 -23.22 2.96
C ARG A 54 27.17 -24.65 2.68
N LYS A 55 26.49 -25.66 3.22
CA LYS A 55 26.83 -27.08 3.03
C LYS A 55 26.75 -27.54 1.56
N HIS A 56 25.98 -26.85 0.73
CA HIS A 56 25.74 -27.20 -0.68
C HIS A 56 26.40 -26.20 -1.66
N ARG A 57 27.16 -25.23 -1.15
CA ARG A 57 27.76 -24.17 -1.98
C ARG A 57 29.26 -24.13 -1.85
N VAL A 58 29.93 -24.31 -2.99
CA VAL A 58 31.40 -24.22 -3.10
C VAL A 58 31.86 -22.75 -3.20
N ARG A 59 31.04 -21.86 -3.80
CA ARG A 59 31.42 -20.46 -4.07
C ARG A 59 30.80 -19.48 -3.12
N LYS A 60 31.53 -18.44 -2.71
CA LYS A 60 31.05 -17.29 -1.92
C LYS A 60 29.93 -16.51 -2.67
N PRO A 61 29.08 -15.73 -1.96
CA PRO A 61 28.12 -14.85 -2.57
C PRO A 61 28.79 -13.89 -3.58
N GLY A 62 28.19 -13.72 -4.76
CA GLY A 62 28.72 -12.81 -5.79
C GLY A 62 29.64 -13.45 -6.84
N GLY A 63 30.06 -14.69 -6.65
CA GLY A 63 30.96 -15.41 -7.58
C GLY A 63 30.32 -15.99 -8.84
N GLY A 64 29.17 -15.49 -9.29
CA GLY A 64 28.48 -15.97 -10.48
C GLY A 64 28.40 -14.92 -11.60
N ARG A 65 27.81 -15.31 -12.76
CA ARG A 65 27.54 -14.37 -13.86
C ARG A 65 26.69 -13.20 -13.37
N LYS A 66 27.15 -11.98 -13.66
CA LYS A 66 26.38 -10.76 -13.34
C LYS A 66 25.08 -10.74 -14.15
N GLY A 67 23.95 -10.59 -13.45
CA GLY A 67 22.66 -10.46 -14.11
C GLY A 67 22.44 -9.07 -14.72
N SER A 68 21.33 -8.89 -15.46
CA SER A 68 20.96 -7.61 -16.12
C SER A 68 20.78 -6.44 -15.17
N LEU A 69 20.25 -6.64 -13.95
CA LEU A 69 20.20 -5.62 -12.90
C LEU A 69 21.52 -5.66 -12.11
N ARG A 70 22.55 -4.96 -12.58
CA ARG A 70 23.90 -5.03 -12.01
C ARG A 70 24.01 -4.26 -10.71
N GLU A 71 23.66 -2.99 -10.75
CA GLU A 71 23.81 -2.07 -9.63
C GLU A 71 22.61 -2.14 -8.66
N MET A 72 22.80 -1.65 -7.44
CA MET A 72 21.71 -1.55 -6.46
C MET A 72 20.66 -0.54 -6.90
N GLN A 73 21.10 0.53 -7.55
CA GLN A 73 20.24 1.53 -8.17
C GLN A 73 19.29 0.91 -9.20
N ASP A 74 19.79 -0.01 -10.06
CA ASP A 74 18.96 -0.71 -11.05
C ASP A 74 17.87 -1.56 -10.37
N LYS A 75 18.23 -2.24 -9.27
CA LYS A 75 17.30 -3.10 -8.52
C LYS A 75 16.21 -2.29 -7.83
N LEU A 76 16.58 -1.19 -7.18
CA LEU A 76 15.62 -0.29 -6.54
C LEU A 76 14.71 0.35 -7.58
N PHE A 77 15.30 0.87 -8.67
CA PHE A 77 14.53 1.47 -9.77
C PHE A 77 13.54 0.46 -10.37
N PHE A 78 13.99 -0.76 -10.67
CA PHE A 78 13.15 -1.81 -11.24
C PHE A 78 11.91 -2.09 -10.39
N ILE A 79 12.08 -2.27 -9.07
CA ILE A 79 10.93 -2.59 -8.21
C ILE A 79 10.00 -1.39 -8.03
N LEU A 80 10.51 -0.17 -7.89
CA LEU A 80 9.70 1.03 -7.82
C LEU A 80 8.93 1.27 -9.13
N PHE A 81 9.59 1.08 -10.28
CA PHE A 81 8.96 1.16 -11.60
C PHE A 81 7.85 0.13 -11.76
N TYR A 82 8.08 -1.11 -11.31
CA TYR A 82 7.03 -2.14 -11.32
C TYR A 82 5.81 -1.72 -10.50
N TYR A 83 6.00 -1.17 -9.31
CA TYR A 83 4.89 -0.69 -8.48
C TYR A 83 4.20 0.53 -9.07
N LYS A 84 4.98 1.49 -9.55
CA LYS A 84 4.47 2.77 -10.06
C LYS A 84 3.75 2.62 -11.37
N CYS A 85 4.34 1.96 -12.35
CA CYS A 85 3.84 1.86 -13.72
C CYS A 85 3.04 0.57 -13.97
N TYR A 86 3.24 -0.44 -13.13
CA TYR A 86 2.61 -1.76 -13.21
C TYR A 86 2.63 -2.37 -14.62
N PRO A 87 3.83 -2.49 -15.26
CA PRO A 87 3.96 -3.07 -16.59
C PRO A 87 3.67 -4.57 -16.58
N THR A 88 3.41 -5.16 -17.75
CA THR A 88 3.41 -6.61 -17.91
C THR A 88 4.84 -7.16 -17.87
N TYR A 89 4.99 -8.46 -17.63
CA TYR A 89 6.32 -9.07 -17.68
C TYR A 89 6.92 -9.04 -19.10
N ASP A 90 6.09 -9.00 -20.15
CA ASP A 90 6.57 -8.85 -21.52
C ASP A 90 7.20 -7.47 -21.75
N VAL A 91 6.57 -6.41 -21.22
CA VAL A 91 7.15 -5.05 -21.23
C VAL A 91 8.46 -5.00 -20.44
N LEU A 92 8.51 -5.66 -19.27
CA LEU A 92 9.76 -5.76 -18.49
C LEU A 92 10.85 -6.53 -19.24
N THR A 93 10.49 -7.62 -19.93
CA THR A 93 11.42 -8.38 -20.77
C THR A 93 12.02 -7.48 -21.86
N PHE A 94 11.19 -6.73 -22.56
CA PHE A 94 11.65 -5.79 -23.59
C PHE A 94 12.57 -4.69 -23.01
N LEU A 95 12.19 -4.08 -21.88
CA LEU A 95 12.94 -2.97 -21.28
C LEU A 95 14.27 -3.39 -20.63
N TYR A 96 14.35 -4.59 -20.08
CA TYR A 96 15.51 -5.03 -19.27
C TYR A 96 16.28 -6.20 -19.86
N GLY A 97 15.88 -6.74 -20.98
CA GLY A 97 16.57 -7.81 -21.70
C GLY A 97 16.68 -9.16 -20.93
N PHE A 98 15.66 -9.50 -20.14
CA PHE A 98 15.56 -10.79 -19.46
C PHE A 98 14.23 -11.50 -19.78
N ASP A 99 14.14 -12.79 -19.60
CA ASP A 99 12.91 -13.55 -19.82
C ASP A 99 11.84 -13.30 -18.75
N ARG A 100 10.57 -13.65 -19.06
CA ARG A 100 9.42 -13.43 -18.16
C ARG A 100 9.58 -14.09 -16.79
N ALA A 101 10.14 -15.29 -16.75
CA ALA A 101 10.32 -16.05 -15.50
C ALA A 101 11.35 -15.36 -14.60
N ASN A 102 12.42 -14.83 -15.17
CA ASN A 102 13.38 -14.01 -14.43
C ASN A 102 12.77 -12.67 -13.98
N GLY A 103 11.95 -12.04 -14.81
CA GLY A 103 11.18 -10.85 -14.43
C GLY A 103 10.33 -11.10 -13.19
N PHE A 104 9.58 -12.17 -13.17
CA PHE A 104 8.76 -12.59 -12.03
C PHE A 104 9.61 -12.89 -10.78
N ARG A 105 10.66 -13.71 -10.90
CA ARG A 105 11.52 -14.04 -9.74
C ARG A 105 12.19 -12.79 -9.13
N ARG A 106 12.63 -11.85 -9.97
CA ARG A 106 13.23 -10.58 -9.52
C ARG A 106 12.22 -9.71 -8.82
N GLN A 107 11.03 -9.56 -9.40
CA GLN A 107 9.95 -8.80 -8.79
C GLN A 107 9.59 -9.36 -7.39
N GLU A 108 9.39 -10.68 -7.26
CA GLU A 108 9.10 -11.32 -5.98
C GLU A 108 10.23 -11.12 -4.95
N GLN A 109 11.48 -11.28 -5.38
CA GLN A 109 12.64 -11.09 -4.51
C GLN A 109 12.76 -9.63 -4.03
N LEU A 110 12.69 -8.68 -4.97
CA LEU A 110 12.88 -7.26 -4.68
C LEU A 110 11.71 -6.66 -3.91
N THR A 111 10.49 -7.19 -4.10
CA THR A 111 9.33 -6.87 -3.26
C THR A 111 9.61 -7.12 -1.79
N LYS A 112 10.20 -8.29 -1.45
CA LYS A 112 10.54 -8.64 -0.07
C LYS A 112 11.64 -7.74 0.52
N ILE A 113 12.58 -7.32 -0.33
CA ILE A 113 13.64 -6.39 0.07
C ILE A 113 13.04 -4.99 0.33
N LEU A 114 12.21 -4.47 -0.57
CA LEU A 114 11.56 -3.17 -0.44
C LEU A 114 10.66 -3.12 0.82
N GLU A 115 9.87 -4.16 1.08
CA GLU A 115 9.05 -4.28 2.29
C GLU A 115 9.91 -4.15 3.56
N LYS A 116 11.00 -4.92 3.66
CA LYS A 116 11.92 -4.86 4.80
C LYS A 116 12.61 -3.50 4.93
N THR A 117 12.95 -2.88 3.81
CA THR A 117 13.56 -1.55 3.79
C THR A 117 12.60 -0.51 4.36
N LEU A 118 11.35 -0.52 3.92
CA LEU A 118 10.31 0.38 4.44
C LEU A 118 10.01 0.10 5.93
N GLY A 119 10.10 -1.15 6.38
CA GLY A 119 10.02 -1.49 7.80
C GLY A 119 11.16 -0.89 8.61
N LYS A 120 12.42 -0.98 8.14
CA LYS A 120 13.57 -0.31 8.78
C LYS A 120 13.43 1.23 8.83
N LYS A 121 12.76 1.82 7.85
CA LYS A 121 12.40 3.26 7.84
C LYS A 121 11.18 3.61 8.69
N MET A 122 10.57 2.65 9.38
CA MET A 122 9.34 2.80 10.18
C MET A 122 8.18 3.44 9.37
N ALA A 123 8.16 3.16 8.07
CA ALA A 123 7.17 3.72 7.15
C ALA A 123 5.96 2.79 6.94
N LEU A 124 6.06 1.50 7.26
CA LEU A 124 4.94 0.57 7.09
C LEU A 124 3.85 0.84 8.12
N PRO A 125 2.56 0.79 7.71
CA PRO A 125 1.45 0.84 8.65
C PRO A 125 1.36 -0.47 9.45
N GLU A 126 0.83 -0.37 10.68
CA GLU A 126 0.53 -1.52 11.50
C GLU A 126 -0.65 -2.33 10.93
N ARG A 127 -0.64 -3.64 11.19
CA ARG A 127 -1.59 -4.60 10.59
C ARG A 127 -2.61 -5.15 11.59
N ARG A 128 -2.45 -4.85 12.85
CA ARG A 128 -3.29 -5.32 13.95
C ARG A 128 -3.32 -4.28 15.06
N LEU A 129 -4.46 -4.22 15.73
CA LEU A 129 -4.66 -3.45 16.93
C LEU A 129 -5.24 -4.39 17.99
N ARG A 130 -4.49 -4.68 19.04
CA ARG A 130 -4.84 -5.67 20.08
C ARG A 130 -4.96 -5.08 21.47
N LYS A 131 -4.41 -3.89 21.66
CA LYS A 131 -4.41 -3.15 22.93
C LYS A 131 -4.30 -1.65 22.68
N VAL A 132 -4.72 -0.87 23.66
CA VAL A 132 -4.79 0.60 23.57
C VAL A 132 -3.41 1.23 23.37
N GLU A 133 -2.37 0.65 23.96
CA GLU A 133 -0.99 1.13 23.85
C GLU A 133 -0.51 1.11 22.39
N GLU A 134 -0.82 0.05 21.65
CA GLU A 134 -0.49 -0.06 20.22
C GLU A 134 -1.14 1.08 19.39
N PHE A 135 -2.32 1.56 19.82
CA PHE A 135 -2.94 2.71 19.16
C PHE A 135 -2.09 3.97 19.33
N PHE A 136 -1.57 4.22 20.53
CA PHE A 136 -0.72 5.39 20.79
C PHE A 136 0.67 5.26 20.14
N GLU A 137 1.20 4.06 19.96
CA GLU A 137 2.42 3.83 19.17
C GLU A 137 2.20 4.20 17.69
N MET A 138 1.03 3.83 17.13
CA MET A 138 0.66 4.20 15.76
C MET A 138 0.39 5.70 15.61
N PHE A 139 -0.22 6.32 16.61
CA PHE A 139 -0.74 7.70 16.59
C PHE A 139 -0.38 8.46 17.88
N PRO A 140 0.92 8.79 18.12
CA PRO A 140 1.38 9.29 19.42
C PRO A 140 0.67 10.54 19.92
N GLU A 141 0.36 11.47 19.05
CA GLU A 141 -0.24 12.76 19.40
C GLU A 141 -1.65 12.97 18.83
N ALA A 142 -2.27 11.90 18.33
CA ALA A 142 -3.55 12.04 17.67
C ALA A 142 -4.66 12.42 18.67
N LYS A 143 -5.37 13.49 18.37
CA LYS A 143 -6.65 13.85 19.00
C LYS A 143 -7.83 13.32 18.17
N GLU A 144 -7.59 13.08 16.91
CA GLU A 144 -8.55 12.58 15.94
C GLU A 144 -7.89 11.69 14.88
N VAL A 145 -8.65 10.74 14.34
CA VAL A 145 -8.24 9.86 13.25
C VAL A 145 -9.34 9.74 12.21
N PHE A 146 -8.95 9.35 11.02
CA PHE A 146 -9.81 9.25 9.85
C PHE A 146 -9.82 7.79 9.37
N VAL A 147 -11.02 7.20 9.31
CA VAL A 147 -11.22 5.78 8.98
C VAL A 147 -11.99 5.68 7.68
N ASP A 148 -11.48 4.93 6.73
CA ASP A 148 -12.18 4.68 5.47
C ASP A 148 -11.81 3.31 4.88
N GLY A 149 -12.73 2.78 4.06
CA GLY A 149 -12.55 1.55 3.30
C GLY A 149 -12.07 1.84 1.88
N THR A 150 -11.02 1.17 1.43
CA THR A 150 -10.52 1.33 0.07
C THR A 150 -10.61 0.04 -0.72
N GLU A 151 -11.30 0.08 -1.87
CA GLU A 151 -11.42 -1.04 -2.80
C GLU A 151 -10.42 -0.93 -3.95
N ARG A 152 -9.93 -2.10 -4.38
CA ARG A 152 -9.00 -2.24 -5.52
C ARG A 152 -9.50 -3.31 -6.48
N PRO A 153 -9.45 -3.10 -7.81
CA PRO A 153 -9.92 -4.07 -8.78
C PRO A 153 -8.96 -5.26 -8.89
N ILE A 154 -9.54 -6.44 -9.06
CA ILE A 154 -8.82 -7.68 -9.33
C ILE A 154 -9.35 -8.37 -10.59
N GLN A 155 -8.58 -9.27 -11.17
CA GLN A 155 -9.08 -10.14 -12.21
C GLN A 155 -10.26 -10.98 -11.69
N ARG A 156 -11.25 -11.23 -12.57
CA ARG A 156 -12.37 -12.12 -12.25
C ARG A 156 -11.83 -13.51 -11.86
N PRO A 157 -12.15 -14.01 -10.67
CA PRO A 157 -11.77 -15.37 -10.28
C PRO A 157 -12.37 -16.42 -11.24
N LYS A 158 -11.71 -17.56 -11.39
CA LYS A 158 -12.25 -18.68 -12.18
C LYS A 158 -13.37 -19.42 -11.43
N ASP A 159 -13.21 -19.58 -10.13
CA ASP A 159 -14.15 -20.26 -9.25
C ASP A 159 -15.39 -19.41 -8.99
N SER A 160 -16.60 -20.01 -9.17
CA SER A 160 -17.89 -19.31 -9.06
C SER A 160 -18.20 -18.80 -7.65
N LYS A 161 -17.76 -19.52 -6.61
CA LYS A 161 -17.94 -19.09 -5.21
C LYS A 161 -17.08 -17.86 -4.92
N GLN A 162 -15.82 -17.85 -5.38
CA GLN A 162 -14.95 -16.69 -5.26
C GLN A 162 -15.44 -15.51 -6.11
N GLN A 163 -16.07 -15.75 -7.27
CA GLN A 163 -16.68 -14.67 -8.05
C GLN A 163 -17.78 -13.96 -7.24
N LYS A 164 -18.69 -14.71 -6.64
CA LYS A 164 -19.77 -14.17 -5.78
C LYS A 164 -19.21 -13.43 -4.56
N ASP A 165 -18.20 -14.02 -3.92
CA ASP A 165 -17.56 -13.41 -2.74
C ASP A 165 -16.86 -12.10 -3.06
N LYS A 166 -16.09 -12.02 -4.15
CA LYS A 166 -15.28 -10.84 -4.49
C LYS A 166 -15.99 -9.81 -5.36
N TYR A 167 -17.28 -9.99 -5.68
CA TYR A 167 -18.04 -9.04 -6.47
C TYR A 167 -18.53 -7.86 -5.63
N SER A 168 -18.07 -6.66 -5.92
CA SER A 168 -18.57 -5.43 -5.32
C SER A 168 -19.78 -4.91 -6.06
N GLY A 169 -20.95 -4.95 -5.42
CA GLY A 169 -22.17 -4.36 -5.96
C GLY A 169 -22.08 -2.85 -6.18
N LYS A 170 -21.29 -2.15 -5.34
CA LYS A 170 -21.02 -0.71 -5.46
C LYS A 170 -20.15 -0.39 -6.69
N LYS A 171 -19.11 -1.18 -6.94
CA LYS A 171 -18.14 -0.96 -8.03
C LYS A 171 -18.47 -1.71 -9.31
N LYS A 172 -19.48 -2.59 -9.31
CA LYS A 172 -19.91 -3.43 -10.44
C LYS A 172 -18.77 -4.25 -11.05
N ARG A 173 -17.81 -4.68 -10.22
CA ARG A 173 -16.64 -5.49 -10.61
C ARG A 173 -16.10 -6.30 -9.43
N HIS A 174 -15.17 -7.22 -9.72
CA HIS A 174 -14.47 -7.98 -8.67
C HIS A 174 -13.40 -7.10 -8.03
N THR A 175 -13.45 -7.00 -6.71
CA THR A 175 -12.55 -6.16 -5.92
C THR A 175 -12.09 -6.86 -4.65
N VAL A 176 -11.01 -6.35 -4.10
CA VAL A 176 -10.56 -6.60 -2.74
C VAL A 176 -10.51 -5.28 -1.98
N LYS A 177 -10.61 -5.34 -0.66
CA LYS A 177 -10.80 -4.18 0.19
C LYS A 177 -9.86 -4.20 1.39
N ASN A 178 -9.45 -3.02 1.84
CA ASN A 178 -8.77 -2.79 3.10
C ASN A 178 -9.43 -1.63 3.84
N ILE A 179 -9.39 -1.67 5.19
CA ILE A 179 -9.66 -0.53 6.06
C ILE A 179 -8.34 0.19 6.32
N ILE A 180 -8.38 1.51 6.26
CA ILE A 180 -7.27 2.42 6.54
C ILE A 180 -7.66 3.31 7.71
N ILE A 181 -6.72 3.52 8.64
CA ILE A 181 -6.79 4.58 9.64
C ILE A 181 -5.60 5.51 9.41
N ALA A 182 -5.89 6.79 9.20
CA ALA A 182 -4.90 7.83 8.99
C ALA A 182 -5.05 8.96 10.02
N ASP A 183 -3.97 9.68 10.27
CA ASP A 183 -3.97 10.89 11.10
C ASP A 183 -4.25 12.16 10.27
N LYS A 184 -4.29 13.31 10.95
CA LYS A 184 -4.46 14.64 10.33
C LYS A 184 -3.34 15.00 9.34
N ASN A 185 -2.17 14.41 9.48
CA ASN A 185 -1.02 14.60 8.59
C ASN A 185 -1.07 13.65 7.38
N ARG A 186 -2.17 12.91 7.20
CA ARG A 186 -2.38 11.93 6.12
C ARG A 186 -1.47 10.71 6.21
N ARG A 187 -0.77 10.52 7.35
CA ARG A 187 0.03 9.32 7.58
C ARG A 187 -0.90 8.14 7.85
N ILE A 188 -0.70 7.04 7.15
CA ILE A 188 -1.45 5.80 7.33
C ILE A 188 -0.79 5.02 8.46
N GLY A 189 -1.37 5.08 9.68
CA GLY A 189 -0.85 4.33 10.82
C GLY A 189 -1.33 2.88 10.83
N PHE A 190 -2.55 2.61 10.34
CA PHE A 190 -3.13 1.28 10.31
C PHE A 190 -3.65 0.90 8.91
N LEU A 191 -3.41 -0.35 8.53
CA LEU A 191 -3.95 -0.99 7.32
C LEU A 191 -4.45 -2.39 7.67
N SER A 192 -5.75 -2.68 7.50
CA SER A 192 -6.29 -4.02 7.70
C SER A 192 -5.67 -5.03 6.75
N LYS A 193 -5.82 -6.34 7.02
CA LYS A 193 -5.62 -7.36 5.99
C LYS A 193 -6.58 -7.11 4.82
N THR A 194 -6.17 -7.59 3.65
CA THR A 194 -7.00 -7.52 2.45
C THR A 194 -8.10 -8.55 2.53
N GLU A 195 -9.32 -8.10 2.35
CA GLU A 195 -10.54 -8.89 2.37
C GLU A 195 -11.30 -8.78 1.04
N SER A 196 -12.36 -9.56 0.92
CA SER A 196 -13.29 -9.49 -0.21
C SER A 196 -13.95 -8.10 -0.30
N GLY A 197 -14.06 -7.56 -1.53
CA GLY A 197 -14.74 -6.27 -1.77
C GLY A 197 -16.21 -6.22 -1.37
N ARG A 198 -16.85 -7.38 -1.20
CA ARG A 198 -18.22 -7.49 -0.72
C ARG A 198 -18.36 -7.25 0.79
N ARG A 199 -17.28 -7.46 1.59
CA ARG A 199 -17.38 -7.31 3.05
C ARG A 199 -17.76 -5.88 3.44
N HIS A 200 -18.55 -5.79 4.51
CA HIS A 200 -18.98 -4.51 5.06
C HIS A 200 -17.81 -3.83 5.81
N ASP A 201 -17.64 -2.53 5.63
CA ASP A 201 -16.50 -1.78 6.19
C ASP A 201 -16.47 -1.84 7.71
N PHE A 202 -17.63 -1.72 8.35
CA PHE A 202 -17.72 -1.76 9.81
C PHE A 202 -17.40 -3.15 10.38
N GLU A 203 -17.79 -4.24 9.71
CA GLU A 203 -17.43 -5.61 10.14
C GLU A 203 -15.91 -5.83 10.05
N MET A 204 -15.28 -5.34 8.98
CA MET A 204 -13.84 -5.40 8.84
C MET A 204 -13.11 -4.59 9.92
N LEU A 205 -13.63 -3.41 10.29
CA LEU A 205 -13.06 -2.60 11.36
C LEU A 205 -13.12 -3.35 12.69
N LYS A 206 -14.25 -3.94 13.04
CA LYS A 206 -14.42 -4.73 14.28
C LYS A 206 -13.44 -5.88 14.39
N GLU A 207 -13.12 -6.53 13.28
CA GLU A 207 -12.23 -7.68 13.26
C GLU A 207 -10.75 -7.29 13.30
N HIS A 208 -10.34 -6.29 12.50
CA HIS A 208 -8.93 -5.95 12.30
C HIS A 208 -8.40 -4.86 13.23
N ALA A 209 -9.24 -3.89 13.57
CA ALA A 209 -8.96 -2.83 14.51
C ALA A 209 -10.14 -2.64 15.48
N PRO A 210 -10.35 -3.59 16.41
CA PRO A 210 -11.52 -3.57 17.29
C PRO A 210 -11.69 -2.24 18.01
N PRO A 211 -12.87 -1.60 17.93
CA PRO A 211 -13.12 -0.28 18.53
C PRO A 211 -12.75 -0.19 20.03
N LYS A 212 -12.88 -1.27 20.77
CA LYS A 212 -12.49 -1.34 22.20
C LYS A 212 -11.02 -0.98 22.47
N PHE A 213 -10.15 -1.06 21.47
CA PHE A 213 -8.74 -0.71 21.58
C PHE A 213 -8.43 0.71 21.03
N ILE A 214 -9.43 1.39 20.47
CA ILE A 214 -9.31 2.80 20.11
C ILE A 214 -9.74 3.63 21.32
N PRO A 215 -8.89 4.53 21.86
CA PRO A 215 -9.25 5.29 23.05
C PRO A 215 -10.51 6.14 22.83
N THR A 216 -11.45 6.12 23.78
CA THR A 216 -12.75 6.84 23.68
C THR A 216 -12.60 8.35 23.51
N LYS A 217 -11.49 8.92 24.03
CA LYS A 217 -11.17 10.35 23.89
C LYS A 217 -10.81 10.77 22.45
N ILE A 218 -10.41 9.81 21.60
CA ILE A 218 -10.02 10.06 20.22
C ILE A 218 -11.25 10.20 19.34
N LYS A 219 -11.35 11.31 18.62
CA LYS A 219 -12.42 11.53 17.66
C LYS A 219 -12.17 10.76 16.37
N GLN A 220 -13.15 9.96 15.95
CA GLN A 220 -13.05 9.10 14.78
C GLN A 220 -13.97 9.66 13.68
N HIS A 221 -13.39 10.07 12.55
CA HIS A 221 -14.13 10.52 11.38
C HIS A 221 -14.31 9.35 10.40
N MET A 222 -15.55 9.04 10.07
CA MET A 222 -15.91 7.88 9.25
C MET A 222 -16.97 8.26 8.21
N ASP A 223 -17.15 7.40 7.19
CA ASP A 223 -18.23 7.53 6.23
C ASP A 223 -19.50 6.78 6.65
N LEU A 224 -20.54 6.82 5.80
CA LEU A 224 -21.80 6.10 6.01
C LEU A 224 -21.64 4.56 6.01
N GLY A 225 -20.53 4.03 5.54
CA GLY A 225 -20.20 2.60 5.60
C GLY A 225 -20.03 2.07 7.02
N PHE A 226 -19.88 2.97 8.00
CA PHE A 226 -19.73 2.64 9.42
C PHE A 226 -20.99 2.93 10.24
N THR A 227 -22.13 3.10 9.59
CA THR A 227 -23.43 3.27 10.28
C THR A 227 -23.68 2.13 11.26
N GLY A 228 -24.17 2.46 12.47
CA GLY A 228 -24.35 1.49 13.55
C GLY A 228 -23.20 1.42 14.56
N TYR A 229 -22.06 2.05 14.26
CA TYR A 229 -20.92 2.08 15.18
C TYR A 229 -21.32 2.69 16.54
N HIS A 230 -22.00 3.84 16.55
CA HIS A 230 -22.38 4.53 17.78
C HIS A 230 -23.30 3.67 18.67
N ALA A 231 -24.22 2.92 18.07
CA ALA A 231 -25.14 2.05 18.82
C ALA A 231 -24.41 0.87 19.48
N GLN A 232 -23.37 0.33 18.83
CA GLN A 232 -22.60 -0.81 19.36
C GLN A 232 -21.49 -0.38 20.32
N PHE A 233 -20.97 0.84 20.18
CA PHE A 233 -19.86 1.39 20.98
C PHE A 233 -20.22 2.80 21.50
N PRO A 234 -21.21 2.91 22.41
CA PRO A 234 -21.56 4.19 23.04
C PRO A 234 -20.35 4.69 23.87
N GLY A 235 -20.09 5.95 23.88
CA GLY A 235 -18.94 6.55 24.59
C GLY A 235 -17.76 6.89 23.68
N HIS A 236 -17.66 6.34 22.48
CA HIS A 236 -16.67 6.79 21.50
C HIS A 236 -17.08 8.11 20.84
N LYS A 237 -16.11 9.01 20.64
CA LYS A 237 -16.32 10.27 19.91
C LYS A 237 -16.30 10.00 18.41
N ILE A 238 -17.48 9.94 17.78
CA ILE A 238 -17.64 9.57 16.38
C ILE A 238 -18.23 10.72 15.58
N SER A 239 -17.72 10.91 14.37
CA SER A 239 -18.21 11.87 13.40
C SER A 239 -18.53 11.16 12.09
N ILE A 240 -19.82 10.79 11.92
CA ILE A 240 -20.38 10.20 10.70
C ILE A 240 -21.40 11.20 10.14
N PRO A 241 -21.43 11.43 8.80
CA PRO A 241 -22.49 12.23 8.18
C PRO A 241 -23.86 11.59 8.42
N GLU A 242 -24.89 12.40 8.57
CA GLU A 242 -26.26 11.91 8.69
C GLU A 242 -26.79 11.51 7.30
N ARG A 243 -27.37 10.32 7.20
CA ARG A 243 -27.96 9.80 5.95
C ARG A 243 -29.23 10.59 5.61
N LYS A 244 -29.36 11.05 4.37
CA LYS A 244 -30.61 11.64 3.87
C LYS A 244 -31.72 10.58 3.91
N PRO A 245 -32.83 10.81 4.62
CA PRO A 245 -34.01 9.95 4.57
C PRO A 245 -34.57 9.85 3.14
N ARG A 246 -35.24 8.76 2.81
CA ARG A 246 -35.85 8.60 1.48
C ARG A 246 -37.03 9.55 1.22
N THR A 247 -37.77 9.90 2.27
CA THR A 247 -39.06 10.61 2.21
C THR A 247 -39.00 12.09 2.51
N ARG A 248 -37.85 12.61 3.00
CA ARG A 248 -37.72 14.03 3.35
C ARG A 248 -36.32 14.55 3.12
N GLU A 249 -36.21 15.86 2.95
CA GLU A 249 -34.90 16.52 2.91
C GLU A 249 -34.35 16.75 4.32
N LEU A 250 -33.01 16.80 4.39
CA LEU A 250 -32.33 17.20 5.61
C LEU A 250 -32.54 18.72 5.79
N CYS A 251 -32.72 19.17 7.04
CA CYS A 251 -32.76 20.59 7.32
C CYS A 251 -31.42 21.27 7.01
N LYS A 252 -31.46 22.58 6.73
CA LYS A 252 -30.26 23.36 6.32
C LYS A 252 -29.09 23.21 7.31
N ALA A 253 -29.36 23.18 8.62
CA ALA A 253 -28.33 22.99 9.65
C ALA A 253 -27.60 21.62 9.50
N LYS A 254 -28.34 20.53 9.28
CA LYS A 254 -27.78 19.19 9.05
C LYS A 254 -27.01 19.08 7.74
N ILE A 255 -27.46 19.77 6.70
CA ILE A 255 -26.72 19.87 5.42
C ILE A 255 -25.36 20.55 5.65
N GLN A 256 -25.33 21.67 6.40
CA GLN A 256 -24.08 22.36 6.72
C GLN A 256 -23.16 21.51 7.60
N GLU A 257 -23.71 20.81 8.60
CA GLU A 257 -22.95 19.89 9.43
C GLU A 257 -22.34 18.74 8.60
N ASN A 258 -23.14 18.14 7.72
CA ASN A 258 -22.65 17.11 6.79
C ASN A 258 -21.54 17.63 5.87
N LYS A 259 -21.64 18.87 5.40
CA LYS A 259 -20.59 19.52 4.59
C LYS A 259 -19.28 19.66 5.38
N LYS A 260 -19.36 20.08 6.67
CA LYS A 260 -18.19 20.11 7.55
C LYS A 260 -17.59 18.71 7.76
N LYS A 261 -18.42 17.70 8.06
CA LYS A 261 -17.99 16.30 8.23
C LYS A 261 -17.36 15.72 6.96
N SER A 262 -17.90 16.07 5.79
CA SER A 262 -17.33 15.67 4.49
C SER A 262 -15.98 16.33 4.23
N GLY A 263 -15.76 17.57 4.68
CA GLY A 263 -14.46 18.24 4.59
C GLY A 263 -13.33 17.48 5.30
N TRP A 264 -13.60 16.85 6.43
CA TRP A 264 -12.62 16.04 7.15
C TRP A 264 -12.25 14.74 6.39
N ARG A 265 -13.18 14.17 5.61
CA ARG A 265 -12.92 12.98 4.79
C ARG A 265 -11.85 13.19 3.73
N VAL A 266 -11.68 14.42 3.26
CA VAL A 266 -10.64 14.77 2.28
C VAL A 266 -9.24 14.35 2.76
N LEU A 267 -8.99 14.34 4.07
CA LEU A 267 -7.69 13.95 4.62
C LEU A 267 -7.40 12.45 4.41
N VAL A 268 -8.37 11.57 4.72
CA VAL A 268 -8.19 10.13 4.48
C VAL A 268 -8.23 9.80 2.99
N GLU A 269 -9.03 10.52 2.21
CA GLU A 269 -9.04 10.40 0.75
C GLU A 269 -7.67 10.75 0.17
N HIS A 270 -7.01 11.82 0.65
CA HIS A 270 -5.65 12.16 0.25
C HIS A 270 -4.63 11.08 0.66
N ALA A 271 -4.75 10.51 1.86
CA ALA A 271 -3.90 9.39 2.28
C ALA A 271 -4.08 8.16 1.36
N ILE A 272 -5.34 7.81 1.05
CA ILE A 272 -5.67 6.73 0.13
C ILE A 272 -5.12 7.01 -1.28
N TRP A 273 -5.30 8.22 -1.80
CA TRP A 273 -4.76 8.63 -3.10
C TRP A 273 -3.24 8.62 -3.12
N GLY A 274 -2.59 9.00 -2.01
CA GLY A 274 -1.15 8.89 -1.84
C GLY A 274 -0.64 7.46 -2.04
N ALA A 275 -1.32 6.46 -1.48
CA ALA A 275 -1.02 5.06 -1.72
C ALA A 275 -1.45 4.62 -3.14
N LYS A 276 -2.59 5.09 -3.64
CA LYS A 276 -3.13 4.74 -4.97
C LYS A 276 -2.45 5.46 -6.13
N ARG A 277 -1.52 6.37 -5.91
CA ARG A 277 -0.69 6.93 -6.98
C ARG A 277 0.18 5.89 -7.68
N PHE A 278 0.31 4.70 -7.10
CA PHE A 278 0.99 3.55 -7.69
C PHE A 278 -0.02 2.67 -8.45
N ARG A 279 0.17 2.52 -9.76
CA ARG A 279 -0.77 1.81 -10.65
C ARG A 279 -1.06 0.37 -10.26
N ILE A 280 -0.14 -0.29 -9.56
CA ILE A 280 -0.36 -1.64 -9.02
C ILE A 280 -1.60 -1.72 -8.10
N THR A 281 -2.04 -0.61 -7.50
CA THR A 281 -3.21 -0.53 -6.61
C THR A 281 -4.46 0.03 -7.30
N THR A 282 -4.36 0.57 -8.51
CA THR A 282 -5.49 1.16 -9.27
C THR A 282 -5.86 0.37 -10.49
N ASP A 283 -4.89 -0.22 -11.18
CA ASP A 283 -5.12 -1.12 -12.30
C ASP A 283 -5.65 -2.47 -11.80
N VAL A 284 -6.28 -3.24 -12.70
CA VAL A 284 -6.72 -4.60 -12.38
C VAL A 284 -5.53 -5.44 -11.96
N PHE A 285 -5.53 -5.89 -10.70
CA PHE A 285 -4.42 -6.64 -10.13
C PHE A 285 -4.25 -8.00 -10.81
N ARG A 286 -3.06 -8.28 -11.35
CA ARG A 286 -2.79 -9.43 -12.24
C ARG A 286 -1.98 -10.55 -11.57
N ASN A 287 -1.26 -10.26 -10.48
CA ASN A 287 -0.44 -11.28 -9.82
C ASN A 287 -1.34 -12.27 -9.08
N LYS A 288 -1.16 -13.58 -9.35
CA LYS A 288 -1.97 -14.68 -8.79
C LYS A 288 -1.35 -15.30 -7.54
N VAL A 289 -0.17 -14.86 -7.11
CA VAL A 289 0.45 -15.35 -5.88
C VAL A 289 -0.41 -14.92 -4.70
N LYS A 290 -0.77 -15.88 -3.85
CA LYS A 290 -1.61 -15.64 -2.66
C LYS A 290 -0.99 -14.56 -1.76
N GLY A 291 -1.77 -13.54 -1.42
CA GLY A 291 -1.36 -12.43 -0.55
C GLY A 291 -0.49 -11.36 -1.24
N SER A 292 -0.23 -11.49 -2.56
CA SER A 292 0.52 -10.48 -3.30
C SER A 292 -0.23 -9.16 -3.43
N ASP A 293 -1.55 -9.20 -3.50
CA ASP A 293 -2.45 -8.03 -3.48
C ASP A 293 -2.40 -7.29 -2.14
N ASP A 294 -2.38 -8.03 -1.03
CA ASP A 294 -2.24 -7.47 0.32
C ASP A 294 -0.87 -6.81 0.51
N LYS A 295 0.18 -7.49 0.09
CA LYS A 295 1.55 -6.98 0.12
C LYS A 295 1.71 -5.74 -0.76
N ALA A 296 1.09 -5.70 -1.93
CA ALA A 296 1.12 -4.53 -2.80
C ALA A 296 0.54 -3.30 -2.11
N MET A 297 -0.61 -3.45 -1.42
CA MET A 297 -1.21 -2.34 -0.68
C MET A 297 -0.35 -1.91 0.52
N LEU A 298 0.21 -2.86 1.27
CA LEU A 298 1.11 -2.57 2.38
C LEU A 298 2.30 -1.72 1.94
N ILE A 299 2.98 -2.14 0.87
CA ILE A 299 4.16 -1.43 0.35
C ILE A 299 3.80 -0.04 -0.17
N THR A 300 2.68 0.11 -0.88
CA THR A 300 2.29 1.43 -1.39
C THR A 300 1.87 2.39 -0.28
N CYS A 301 1.24 1.91 0.79
CA CYS A 301 1.03 2.70 2.00
C CYS A 301 2.37 3.08 2.66
N GLY A 302 3.32 2.15 2.73
CA GLY A 302 4.67 2.43 3.23
C GLY A 302 5.43 3.46 2.39
N LEU A 303 5.36 3.38 1.07
CA LEU A 303 5.96 4.38 0.17
C LEU A 303 5.29 5.76 0.30
N TRP A 304 3.99 5.80 0.58
CA TRP A 304 3.30 7.06 0.89
C TRP A 304 3.76 7.65 2.22
N ASN A 305 3.80 6.85 3.29
CA ASN A 305 4.29 7.30 4.59
C ASN A 305 5.74 7.77 4.52
N TYR A 306 6.60 7.04 3.80
CA TYR A 306 7.99 7.43 3.55
C TYR A 306 8.09 8.78 2.82
N HIS A 307 7.25 9.01 1.82
CA HIS A 307 7.15 10.31 1.16
C HIS A 307 6.81 11.43 2.14
N LEU A 308 5.84 11.21 3.05
CA LEU A 308 5.46 12.20 4.07
C LEU A 308 6.58 12.47 5.10
N GLN A 309 7.41 11.47 5.42
CA GLN A 309 8.57 11.65 6.30
C GLN A 309 9.66 12.52 5.68
N MET A 310 9.73 12.57 4.35
CA MET A 310 10.77 13.29 3.60
C MET A 310 10.30 14.67 3.09
N SER A 311 8.99 14.96 3.22
CA SER A 311 8.35 16.24 2.83
C SER A 311 8.44 17.23 3.96
#